data_ccbdb143b415747bea927e1e3918d2e1
#
_entry.id   ccbdb143b415747bea927e1e3918d2e1
#
_cell.length_a   1.000
_cell.length_b   1.000
_cell.length_c   1.000
_cell.angle_alpha   90.00
_cell.angle_beta   90.00
_cell.angle_gamma   90.00
#
_symmetry.space_group_name_H-M   'P 1'
#
loop_
_entity.id
_entity.type
_entity.pdbx_description
1 polymer ?
#
loop_
_entity_poly.entity_id
_entity_poly.type
_entity_poly.pdbx_seq_one_letter_code
_entity_poly.pdbx_strand_id
1 'polypeptide(L)'
;MEYAENLKPLDLEEIKQAARDAHGCIDNVFLHWSADRYGRVYGEYHLSIDYDGRIYAPDNDLDLLEHRSHTWLRNSGSVGIALTGCYDAEANGGKDCEFGSQPPTPAQIEAMAIVVAIICKYAGVSIRDVYTHCEIASIDGYGPGSGDPETKWDLWYLPDFDDQMKPGGEVLRGKAQWYMERV
;
A
#
# COMPACT_ATOMS: atom_id res chain seq x y z
N MET A 1 -3.30 7.08 17.32
CA MET A 1 -3.04 7.78 16.05
C MET A 1 -4.25 8.60 15.68
N GLU A 2 -4.02 9.81 15.21
CA GLU A 2 -5.09 10.72 14.76
C GLU A 2 -5.22 10.58 13.24
N TYR A 3 -6.41 10.39 12.72
CA TYR A 3 -6.63 10.29 11.27
C TYR A 3 -7.04 11.64 10.69
N ALA A 4 -6.69 11.87 9.42
CA ALA A 4 -6.96 13.12 8.73
C ALA A 4 -8.46 13.25 8.37
N GLU A 5 -8.98 14.48 8.48
CA GLU A 5 -10.39 14.80 8.16
C GLU A 5 -10.48 15.82 7.01
N ASN A 6 -11.65 15.93 6.40
CA ASN A 6 -11.93 16.88 5.33
C ASN A 6 -11.02 16.73 4.10
N LEU A 7 -10.66 15.50 3.77
CA LEU A 7 -9.80 15.19 2.66
C LEU A 7 -10.54 15.29 1.32
N LYS A 8 -9.80 15.72 0.29
CA LYS A 8 -10.24 15.69 -1.11
C LYS A 8 -9.59 14.49 -1.80
N PRO A 9 -10.36 13.72 -2.60
CA PRO A 9 -9.75 12.68 -3.40
C PRO A 9 -8.83 13.28 -4.46
N LEU A 10 -7.67 12.67 -4.62
CA LEU A 10 -6.71 12.99 -5.68
C LEU A 10 -7.18 12.41 -7.02
N ASP A 11 -6.90 13.11 -8.10
CA ASP A 11 -6.98 12.53 -9.43
C ASP A 11 -5.66 11.89 -9.86
N LEU A 12 -5.69 11.12 -10.96
CA LEU A 12 -4.49 10.42 -11.41
C LEU A 12 -3.43 11.34 -11.99
N GLU A 13 -3.78 12.53 -12.49
CA GLU A 13 -2.81 13.51 -12.99
C GLU A 13 -2.03 14.18 -11.86
N GLU A 14 -2.67 14.44 -10.72
CA GLU A 14 -1.99 14.91 -9.52
C GLU A 14 -0.92 13.90 -9.06
N ILE A 15 -1.27 12.60 -9.05
CA ILE A 15 -0.33 11.53 -8.68
C ILE A 15 0.80 11.40 -9.72
N LYS A 16 0.50 11.50 -11.01
CA LYS A 16 1.52 11.50 -12.08
C LYS A 16 2.46 12.69 -11.95
N GLN A 17 1.94 13.86 -11.60
CA GLN A 17 2.78 15.04 -11.42
C GLN A 17 3.71 14.87 -10.23
N ALA A 18 3.20 14.46 -9.06
CA ALA A 18 4.03 14.19 -7.89
C ALA A 18 5.10 13.10 -8.18
N ALA A 19 4.76 12.06 -8.96
CA ALA A 19 5.72 11.04 -9.36
C ALA A 19 6.81 11.57 -10.31
N ARG A 20 6.47 12.51 -11.23
CA ARG A 20 7.47 13.17 -12.08
C ARG A 20 8.42 14.05 -11.26
N ASP A 21 7.87 14.79 -10.30
CA ASP A 21 8.65 15.70 -9.44
C ASP A 21 9.62 14.90 -8.54
N ALA A 22 9.26 13.67 -8.19
CA ALA A 22 10.08 12.76 -7.40
C ALA A 22 10.98 11.83 -8.24
N HIS A 23 11.11 12.07 -9.56
CA HIS A 23 11.85 11.17 -10.46
C HIS A 23 13.31 10.99 -10.05
N GLY A 24 13.70 9.71 -9.87
CA GLY A 24 15.07 9.34 -9.48
C GLY A 24 15.41 9.57 -8.01
N CYS A 25 14.43 9.97 -7.17
CA CYS A 25 14.62 10.21 -5.74
C CYS A 25 13.96 9.14 -4.86
N ILE A 26 13.20 8.21 -5.45
CA ILE A 26 12.52 7.12 -4.75
C ILE A 26 13.18 5.80 -5.12
N ASP A 27 13.61 5.04 -4.12
CA ASP A 27 14.22 3.73 -4.28
C ASP A 27 13.19 2.60 -4.17
N ASN A 28 12.20 2.73 -3.27
CA ASN A 28 11.24 1.66 -2.96
C ASN A 28 9.81 2.17 -2.80
N VAL A 29 8.86 1.28 -3.04
CA VAL A 29 7.45 1.47 -2.67
C VAL A 29 7.02 0.36 -1.71
N PHE A 30 6.43 0.75 -0.57
CA PHE A 30 5.92 -0.19 0.43
C PHE A 30 4.40 -0.11 0.51
N LEU A 31 3.76 -1.27 0.40
CA LEU A 31 2.32 -1.42 0.35
C LEU A 31 1.80 -1.94 1.68
N HIS A 32 0.72 -1.34 2.17
CA HIS A 32 0.15 -1.59 3.49
C HIS A 32 -1.37 -1.73 3.44
N TRP A 33 -1.94 -2.16 4.55
CA TRP A 33 -3.28 -1.78 4.98
C TRP A 33 -3.22 -1.04 6.31
N SER A 34 -4.25 -0.25 6.64
CA SER A 34 -4.24 0.55 7.87
C SER A 34 -4.57 -0.26 9.14
N ALA A 35 -5.12 -1.47 9.00
CA ALA A 35 -5.68 -2.28 10.08
C ALA A 35 -6.72 -1.50 10.93
N ASP A 36 -7.46 -0.61 10.30
CA ASP A 36 -8.52 0.19 10.91
C ASP A 36 -9.75 0.25 9.98
N ARG A 37 -10.68 1.14 10.25
CA ARG A 37 -11.92 1.28 9.49
C ARG A 37 -11.68 1.94 8.13
N TYR A 38 -12.53 1.64 7.17
CA TYR A 38 -12.60 2.38 5.91
C TYR A 38 -12.72 3.89 6.16
N GLY A 39 -12.17 4.69 5.25
CA GLY A 39 -12.18 6.15 5.31
C GLY A 39 -11.19 6.77 6.30
N ARG A 40 -10.43 5.97 7.06
CA ARG A 40 -9.41 6.50 7.98
C ARG A 40 -8.06 6.59 7.30
N VAL A 41 -7.65 7.82 7.01
CA VAL A 41 -6.37 8.17 6.38
C VAL A 41 -5.41 8.65 7.44
N TYR A 42 -4.22 8.07 7.48
CA TYR A 42 -3.19 8.35 8.47
C TYR A 42 -1.98 9.04 7.86
N GLY A 43 -1.36 9.94 8.64
CA GLY A 43 -0.17 10.69 8.21
C GLY A 43 1.11 9.87 8.04
N GLU A 44 1.10 8.60 8.46
CA GLU A 44 2.20 7.67 8.28
C GLU A 44 2.38 7.20 6.83
N TYR A 45 1.38 7.37 5.97
CA TYR A 45 1.42 6.98 4.56
C TYR A 45 1.39 8.20 3.65
N HIS A 46 2.03 8.10 2.48
CA HIS A 46 1.96 9.14 1.45
C HIS A 46 0.59 9.15 0.76
N LEU A 47 0.06 7.96 0.53
CA LEU A 47 -1.22 7.74 -0.13
C LEU A 47 -2.04 6.70 0.63
N SER A 48 -3.33 6.97 0.75
CA SER A 48 -4.31 6.02 1.26
C SER A 48 -5.43 5.82 0.24
N ILE A 49 -5.87 4.58 0.09
CA ILE A 49 -6.90 4.17 -0.87
C ILE A 49 -8.10 3.66 -0.11
N ASP A 50 -9.25 4.31 -0.27
CA ASP A 50 -10.46 3.94 0.43
C ASP A 50 -11.24 2.84 -0.30
N TYR A 51 -12.22 2.25 0.38
CA TYR A 51 -12.98 1.08 -0.05
C TYR A 51 -13.59 1.19 -1.46
N ASP A 52 -13.87 2.40 -1.91
CA ASP A 52 -14.42 2.67 -3.25
C ASP A 52 -13.35 2.96 -4.32
N GLY A 53 -12.05 2.85 -3.97
CA GLY A 53 -10.93 3.11 -4.85
C GLY A 53 -10.49 4.57 -4.92
N ARG A 54 -11.12 5.48 -4.18
CA ARG A 54 -10.66 6.87 -4.08
C ARG A 54 -9.34 6.96 -3.35
N ILE A 55 -8.48 7.85 -3.81
CA ILE A 55 -7.11 8.01 -3.34
C ILE A 55 -6.99 9.34 -2.60
N TYR A 56 -6.30 9.35 -1.47
CA TYR A 56 -6.14 10.50 -0.60
C TYR A 56 -4.69 10.67 -0.16
N ALA A 57 -4.23 11.93 -0.08
CA ALA A 57 -3.06 12.31 0.72
C ALA A 57 -3.53 12.85 2.08
N PRO A 58 -2.80 12.60 3.19
CA PRO A 58 -3.28 12.94 4.53
C PRO A 58 -3.46 14.44 4.78
N ASP A 59 -2.73 15.29 4.07
CA ASP A 59 -2.73 16.75 4.24
C ASP A 59 -3.39 17.49 3.06
N ASN A 60 -4.09 16.79 2.17
CA ASN A 60 -4.57 17.31 0.88
C ASN A 60 -3.44 17.85 -0.03
N ASP A 61 -2.19 17.56 0.31
CA ASP A 61 -1.00 17.89 -0.46
C ASP A 61 -0.16 16.64 -0.63
N LEU A 62 0.14 16.27 -1.86
CA LEU A 62 0.88 15.05 -2.16
C LEU A 62 2.35 15.38 -2.43
N ASP A 63 3.18 15.16 -1.44
CA ASP A 63 4.64 15.13 -1.59
C ASP A 63 5.16 13.71 -1.38
N LEU A 64 5.61 13.06 -2.47
CA LEU A 64 6.18 11.70 -2.40
C LEU A 64 7.60 11.68 -1.82
N LEU A 65 8.24 12.83 -1.62
CA LEU A 65 9.57 12.97 -1.03
C LEU A 65 9.52 13.25 0.48
N GLU A 66 8.34 13.52 1.01
CA GLU A 66 8.18 13.72 2.44
C GLU A 66 8.55 12.46 3.22
N HIS A 67 9.25 12.63 4.34
CA HIS A 67 9.58 11.49 5.21
C HIS A 67 8.36 11.07 6.05
N ARG A 68 7.78 9.90 5.77
CA ARG A 68 6.65 9.33 6.51
C ARG A 68 7.01 7.99 7.15
N SER A 69 6.44 7.68 8.33
CA SER A 69 6.87 6.57 9.20
C SER A 69 6.04 5.30 8.98
N HIS A 70 6.07 4.73 7.77
CA HIS A 70 5.25 3.57 7.39
C HIS A 70 5.95 2.20 7.51
N THR A 71 7.29 2.15 7.42
CA THR A 71 8.04 0.89 7.43
C THR A 71 9.31 1.04 8.26
N TRP A 72 9.46 0.24 9.30
CA TRP A 72 10.59 0.34 10.23
C TRP A 72 11.94 0.24 9.52
N LEU A 73 12.84 1.20 9.77
CA LEU A 73 14.17 1.36 9.17
C LEU A 73 14.20 1.48 7.62
N ARG A 74 13.06 1.66 6.96
CA ARG A 74 12.93 1.67 5.50
C ARG A 74 12.24 2.92 4.94
N ASN A 75 12.04 3.95 5.77
CA ASN A 75 11.24 5.12 5.38
C ASN A 75 11.96 6.09 4.43
N SER A 76 13.30 6.17 4.50
CA SER A 76 14.07 7.10 3.66
C SER A 76 14.10 6.64 2.21
N GLY A 77 13.82 7.54 1.27
CA GLY A 77 13.80 7.25 -0.17
C GLY A 77 12.68 6.27 -0.56
N SER A 78 11.59 6.22 0.20
CA SER A 78 10.50 5.30 -0.07
C SER A 78 9.13 5.95 0.01
N VAL A 79 8.17 5.36 -0.69
CA VAL A 79 6.75 5.75 -0.67
C VAL A 79 5.93 4.66 0.00
N GLY A 80 5.16 5.03 1.03
CA GLY A 80 4.17 4.16 1.67
C GLY A 80 2.77 4.41 1.10
N ILE A 81 2.09 3.34 0.68
CA ILE A 81 0.72 3.36 0.18
C ILE A 81 -0.12 2.39 1.01
N ALA A 82 -1.23 2.83 1.58
CA ALA A 82 -2.09 2.00 2.40
C ALA A 82 -3.51 1.83 1.82
N LEU A 83 -4.07 0.64 1.95
CA LEU A 83 -5.52 0.43 1.84
C LEU A 83 -6.14 0.81 3.19
N THR A 84 -7.17 1.63 3.23
CA THR A 84 -7.97 1.80 4.45
C THR A 84 -8.80 0.53 4.67
N GLY A 85 -8.93 0.09 5.91
CA GLY A 85 -9.69 -1.14 6.19
C GLY A 85 -8.89 -2.19 6.96
N CYS A 86 -9.34 -3.42 6.90
CA CYS A 86 -8.84 -4.57 7.64
C CYS A 86 -8.99 -4.39 9.17
N TYR A 87 -10.06 -3.73 9.60
CA TYR A 87 -10.39 -3.58 11.01
C TYR A 87 -10.69 -4.95 11.63
N ASP A 88 -10.05 -5.26 12.75
CA ASP A 88 -10.09 -6.56 13.42
C ASP A 88 -9.56 -7.73 12.56
N ALA A 89 -8.65 -7.47 11.61
CA ALA A 89 -8.02 -8.53 10.84
C ALA A 89 -7.09 -9.40 11.71
N GLU A 90 -7.11 -10.71 11.47
CA GLU A 90 -6.30 -11.68 12.21
C GLU A 90 -5.55 -12.62 11.24
N ALA A 91 -4.32 -12.98 11.59
CA ALA A 91 -3.55 -14.00 10.89
C ALA A 91 -3.38 -15.23 11.79
N ASN A 92 -4.02 -16.33 11.41
CA ASN A 92 -4.00 -17.58 12.16
C ASN A 92 -2.91 -18.56 11.65
N GLY A 93 -1.99 -18.06 10.86
CA GLY A 93 -0.88 -18.82 10.26
C GLY A 93 -1.20 -19.36 8.85
N GLY A 94 -0.18 -19.37 8.00
CA GLY A 94 -0.31 -19.84 6.63
C GLY A 94 -1.30 -19.04 5.80
N LYS A 95 -2.21 -19.71 5.11
CA LYS A 95 -3.23 -19.09 4.26
C LYS A 95 -4.48 -18.64 5.01
N ASP A 96 -4.55 -18.84 6.31
CA ASP A 96 -5.70 -18.51 7.12
C ASP A 96 -5.59 -17.05 7.60
N CYS A 97 -5.75 -16.11 6.67
CA CYS A 97 -5.87 -14.70 6.96
C CYS A 97 -7.37 -14.32 7.03
N GLU A 98 -7.78 -13.82 8.17
CA GLU A 98 -9.09 -13.20 8.33
C GLU A 98 -8.94 -11.68 8.18
N PHE A 99 -9.60 -11.10 7.20
CA PHE A 99 -9.49 -9.67 6.88
C PHE A 99 -10.35 -8.76 7.75
N GLY A 100 -10.97 -9.32 8.78
CA GLY A 100 -11.85 -8.58 9.67
C GLY A 100 -13.18 -8.15 9.03
N SER A 101 -13.83 -7.17 9.64
CA SER A 101 -15.14 -6.70 9.20
C SER A 101 -15.12 -5.79 7.97
N GLN A 102 -13.94 -5.31 7.57
CA GLN A 102 -13.74 -4.39 6.44
C GLN A 102 -12.58 -4.86 5.56
N PRO A 103 -12.75 -5.96 4.80
CA PRO A 103 -11.69 -6.56 3.99
C PRO A 103 -11.29 -5.68 2.81
N PRO A 104 -10.10 -5.88 2.22
CA PRO A 104 -9.73 -5.20 0.98
C PRO A 104 -10.76 -5.43 -0.12
N THR A 105 -11.12 -4.37 -0.83
CA THR A 105 -12.11 -4.44 -1.92
C THR A 105 -11.43 -4.58 -3.29
N PRO A 106 -12.13 -5.10 -4.32
CA PRO A 106 -11.62 -5.08 -5.69
C PRO A 106 -11.22 -3.68 -6.17
N ALA A 107 -12.02 -2.66 -5.81
CA ALA A 107 -11.75 -1.28 -6.18
C ALA A 107 -10.43 -0.75 -5.58
N GLN A 108 -10.16 -1.09 -4.33
CA GLN A 108 -8.90 -0.75 -3.67
C GLN A 108 -7.70 -1.42 -4.34
N ILE A 109 -7.81 -2.71 -4.64
CA ILE A 109 -6.73 -3.49 -5.26
C ILE A 109 -6.39 -2.93 -6.65
N GLU A 110 -7.42 -2.62 -7.47
CA GLU A 110 -7.21 -2.00 -8.76
C GLU A 110 -6.58 -0.61 -8.65
N ALA A 111 -7.09 0.24 -7.76
CA ALA A 111 -6.56 1.58 -7.55
C ALA A 111 -5.10 1.54 -7.05
N MET A 112 -4.76 0.65 -6.11
CA MET A 112 -3.38 0.48 -5.63
C MET A 112 -2.45 0.05 -6.78
N ALA A 113 -2.87 -0.89 -7.62
CA ALA A 113 -2.08 -1.31 -8.77
C ALA A 113 -1.86 -0.17 -9.79
N ILE A 114 -2.87 0.67 -10.03
CA ILE A 114 -2.75 1.86 -10.90
C ILE A 114 -1.77 2.87 -10.30
N VAL A 115 -1.87 3.17 -9.00
CA VAL A 115 -0.95 4.09 -8.30
C VAL A 115 0.48 3.58 -8.36
N VAL A 116 0.70 2.30 -8.08
CA VAL A 116 2.02 1.67 -8.19
C VAL A 116 2.56 1.79 -9.62
N ALA A 117 1.74 1.53 -10.64
CA ALA A 117 2.14 1.67 -12.04
C ALA A 117 2.57 3.11 -12.38
N ILE A 118 1.83 4.11 -11.88
CA ILE A 118 2.17 5.53 -12.06
C ILE A 118 3.52 5.84 -11.41
N ILE A 119 3.73 5.45 -10.16
CA ILE A 119 4.99 5.70 -9.45
C ILE A 119 6.14 5.00 -10.17
N CYS A 120 6.01 3.73 -10.51
CA CYS A 120 7.05 3.02 -11.25
C CYS A 120 7.40 3.72 -12.57
N LYS A 121 6.39 4.13 -13.34
CA LYS A 121 6.58 4.74 -14.66
C LYS A 121 7.17 6.15 -14.60
N TYR A 122 6.66 7.00 -13.71
CA TYR A 122 6.98 8.42 -13.71
C TYR A 122 8.06 8.81 -12.69
N ALA A 123 8.15 8.13 -11.56
CA ALA A 123 9.26 8.34 -10.60
C ALA A 123 10.48 7.46 -10.93
N GLY A 124 10.35 6.46 -11.81
CA GLY A 124 11.45 5.61 -12.25
C GLY A 124 11.75 4.43 -11.32
N VAL A 125 10.85 4.10 -10.41
CA VAL A 125 11.01 2.97 -9.48
C VAL A 125 10.82 1.65 -10.24
N SER A 126 11.73 0.70 -10.05
CA SER A 126 11.57 -0.64 -10.61
C SER A 126 10.39 -1.36 -9.96
N ILE A 127 9.58 -2.08 -10.74
CA ILE A 127 8.51 -2.93 -10.19
C ILE A 127 9.03 -4.00 -9.21
N ARG A 128 10.33 -4.33 -9.27
CA ARG A 128 10.98 -5.27 -8.36
C ARG A 128 11.28 -4.67 -6.99
N ASP A 129 11.25 -3.34 -6.89
CA ASP A 129 11.49 -2.58 -5.67
C ASP A 129 10.16 -2.13 -5.02
N VAL A 130 9.06 -2.77 -5.43
CA VAL A 130 7.73 -2.65 -4.82
C VAL A 130 7.49 -3.89 -3.95
N TYR A 131 7.29 -3.67 -2.65
CA TYR A 131 7.09 -4.73 -1.66
C TYR A 131 5.81 -4.51 -0.87
N THR A 132 5.16 -5.56 -0.43
CA THR A 132 4.23 -5.44 0.70
C THR A 132 5.02 -5.32 2.00
N HIS A 133 4.42 -4.74 3.04
CA HIS A 133 5.06 -4.69 4.36
C HIS A 133 5.40 -6.08 4.88
N CYS A 134 4.53 -7.07 4.66
CA CYS A 134 4.80 -8.47 4.98
C CYS A 134 6.06 -9.02 4.30
N GLU A 135 6.27 -8.71 3.01
CA GLU A 135 7.45 -9.19 2.29
C GLU A 135 8.74 -8.60 2.86
N ILE A 136 8.76 -7.27 3.07
CA ILE A 136 9.96 -6.63 3.62
C ILE A 136 10.18 -6.99 5.10
N ALA A 137 9.11 -7.14 5.88
CA ALA A 137 9.20 -7.62 7.25
C ALA A 137 9.80 -9.04 7.32
N SER A 138 9.44 -9.91 6.39
CA SER A 138 10.02 -11.26 6.30
C SER A 138 11.50 -11.25 5.95
N ILE A 139 11.93 -10.33 5.07
CA ILE A 139 13.35 -10.11 4.75
C ILE A 139 14.12 -9.59 5.97
N ASP A 140 13.54 -8.67 6.72
CA ASP A 140 14.17 -8.02 7.88
C ASP A 140 13.99 -8.81 9.20
N GLY A 141 13.30 -9.95 9.19
CA GLY A 141 13.21 -10.88 10.31
C GLY A 141 12.11 -10.59 11.33
N TYR A 142 11.10 -9.76 10.99
CA TYR A 142 9.91 -9.50 11.82
C TYR A 142 8.58 -9.79 11.10
N GLY A 143 8.62 -10.52 9.99
CA GLY A 143 7.46 -11.00 9.25
C GLY A 143 6.89 -12.32 9.81
N PRO A 144 5.87 -12.90 9.14
CA PRO A 144 5.25 -14.15 9.55
C PRO A 144 6.27 -15.28 9.76
N GLY A 145 6.15 -15.99 10.88
CA GLY A 145 7.05 -17.07 11.26
C GLY A 145 8.34 -16.63 11.94
N SER A 146 8.58 -15.33 12.13
CA SER A 146 9.78 -14.80 12.82
C SER A 146 9.80 -15.08 14.33
N GLY A 147 8.63 -15.25 14.94
CA GLY A 147 8.46 -15.29 16.41
C GLY A 147 8.44 -13.91 17.05
N ASP A 148 8.51 -12.84 16.29
CA ASP A 148 8.38 -11.46 16.77
C ASP A 148 6.91 -11.18 17.14
N PRO A 149 6.60 -10.70 18.37
CA PRO A 149 5.24 -10.35 18.77
C PRO A 149 4.65 -9.17 17.98
N GLU A 150 5.50 -8.34 17.37
CA GLU A 150 5.11 -7.22 16.51
C GLU A 150 5.10 -7.59 15.02
N THR A 151 4.98 -8.89 14.72
CA THR A 151 4.99 -9.41 13.35
C THR A 151 4.06 -8.61 12.43
N LYS A 152 4.64 -8.14 11.31
CA LYS A 152 3.89 -7.45 10.25
C LYS A 152 3.52 -8.45 9.16
N TRP A 153 2.23 -8.52 8.84
CA TRP A 153 1.67 -9.47 7.89
C TRP A 153 0.67 -8.83 6.91
N ASP A 154 0.56 -7.51 6.94
CA ASP A 154 -0.30 -6.75 6.06
C ASP A 154 0.01 -7.00 4.58
N LEU A 155 -1.03 -7.24 3.81
CA LEU A 155 -0.98 -7.67 2.41
C LEU A 155 -0.22 -8.99 2.15
N TRP A 156 -0.04 -9.84 3.16
CA TRP A 156 0.51 -11.19 2.97
C TRP A 156 -0.30 -11.95 1.93
N TYR A 157 -1.59 -12.01 2.13
CA TYR A 157 -2.56 -12.49 1.14
C TYR A 157 -3.56 -11.37 0.83
N LEU A 158 -4.20 -11.48 -0.32
CA LEU A 158 -5.40 -10.70 -0.67
C LEU A 158 -6.59 -11.63 -0.72
N PRO A 159 -7.80 -11.16 -0.38
CA PRO A 159 -9.01 -11.92 -0.63
C PRO A 159 -9.09 -12.21 -2.12
N ASP A 160 -9.29 -13.47 -2.48
CA ASP A 160 -9.60 -13.82 -3.85
C ASP A 160 -11.11 -13.79 -4.02
N PHE A 161 -11.55 -12.99 -4.96
CA PHE A 161 -12.96 -12.91 -5.31
C PHE A 161 -13.45 -14.15 -6.08
N ASP A 162 -12.53 -15.07 -6.41
CA ASP A 162 -12.75 -16.37 -7.03
C ASP A 162 -12.46 -17.56 -6.08
N ASP A 163 -12.66 -17.38 -4.77
CA ASP A 163 -12.48 -18.39 -3.71
C ASP A 163 -11.03 -18.89 -3.45
N GLN A 164 -10.01 -18.16 -3.89
CA GLN A 164 -8.61 -18.50 -3.59
C GLN A 164 -7.84 -17.29 -3.07
N MET A 165 -7.19 -17.42 -1.91
CA MET A 165 -6.26 -16.38 -1.44
C MET A 165 -4.95 -16.43 -2.25
N LYS A 166 -4.47 -15.27 -2.70
CA LYS A 166 -3.21 -15.12 -3.45
C LYS A 166 -2.23 -14.21 -2.71
N PRO A 167 -0.91 -14.46 -2.84
CA PRO A 167 0.11 -13.57 -2.27
C PRO A 167 -0.08 -12.13 -2.75
N GLY A 168 -0.24 -11.20 -1.79
CA GLY A 168 -0.63 -9.82 -2.10
C GLY A 168 0.39 -9.10 -2.98
N GLY A 169 1.68 -9.26 -2.71
CA GLY A 169 2.74 -8.63 -3.50
C GLY A 169 2.77 -9.12 -4.95
N GLU A 170 2.59 -10.40 -5.20
CA GLU A 170 2.55 -10.94 -6.56
C GLU A 170 1.36 -10.40 -7.37
N VAL A 171 0.18 -10.37 -6.74
CA VAL A 171 -1.04 -9.84 -7.39
C VAL A 171 -0.87 -8.36 -7.72
N LEU A 172 -0.43 -7.55 -6.77
CA LEU A 172 -0.32 -6.11 -6.94
C LEU A 172 0.75 -5.73 -7.97
N ARG A 173 1.94 -6.34 -7.93
CA ARG A 173 2.99 -6.11 -8.94
C ARG A 173 2.56 -6.59 -10.33
N GLY A 174 1.92 -7.75 -10.43
CA GLY A 174 1.42 -8.26 -11.72
C GLY A 174 0.40 -7.33 -12.36
N LYS A 175 -0.56 -6.82 -11.57
CA LYS A 175 -1.54 -5.83 -12.04
C LYS A 175 -0.86 -4.50 -12.39
N ALA A 176 0.03 -4.00 -11.54
CA ALA A 176 0.75 -2.75 -11.79
C ALA A 176 1.57 -2.82 -13.08
N GLN A 177 2.25 -3.92 -13.34
CA GLN A 177 2.99 -4.11 -14.59
C GLN A 177 2.08 -4.03 -15.82
N TRP A 178 0.88 -4.61 -15.73
CA TRP A 178 -0.12 -4.50 -16.79
C TRP A 178 -0.59 -3.05 -17.00
N TYR A 179 -0.74 -2.28 -15.91
CA TYR A 179 -1.14 -0.88 -16.00
C TYR A 179 -0.03 0.06 -16.48
N MET A 180 1.25 -0.24 -16.29
CA MET A 180 2.37 0.61 -16.72
C MET A 180 2.35 0.96 -18.21
N GLU A 181 1.77 0.11 -19.03
CA GLU A 181 1.60 0.37 -20.48
C GLU A 181 0.38 1.26 -20.80
N ARG A 182 -0.48 1.53 -19.79
CA ARG A 182 -1.82 2.14 -19.96
C ARG A 182 -2.01 3.46 -19.22
N VAL A 183 -1.18 3.77 -18.23
CA VAL A 183 -1.22 5.03 -17.46
C VAL A 183 -0.39 6.14 -18.08
#